data_73bbac85ac1b454068c97b8c338231e5
#
_entry.id   73bbac85ac1b454068c97b8c338231e5
#
_cell.length_a   1.000
_cell.length_b   1.000
_cell.length_c   1.000
_cell.angle_alpha   90.00
_cell.angle_beta   90.00
_cell.angle_gamma   90.00
#
_symmetry.space_group_name_H-M   'P 1'
#
loop_
_entity.id
_entity.type
_entity.pdbx_description
1 polymer ?
#
loop_
_entity_poly.entity_id
_entity_poly.type
_entity_poly.pdbx_seq_one_letter_code
_entity_poly.pdbx_strand_id
1 'polypeptide(L)'
;MLRKKNGIVGILLLLCVCLSACGTPASTPEQEGHQATLSVTCEDAMGSELLSDALREALPEGGVLYAAQTVSASEGETVLELLSREMRLENIPLDVGDGYVKGIGSLYEGACGEVSGWLFRVNGEMPSVGAGDCVVQEGDLIEWFYICDMNELFAESAAPASAPAA
;
A
#
# COMPACT_ATOMS: atom_id res chain seq x y z
N MET A 1 -86.67 -17.86 4.40
CA MET A 1 -86.71 -19.03 3.49
C MET A 1 -85.25 -19.42 3.24
N LEU A 2 -84.87 -20.44 3.91
CA LEU A 2 -84.47 -21.79 3.49
C LEU A 2 -83.71 -21.80 2.13
N ARG A 3 -82.46 -22.20 2.09
CA ARG A 3 -82.00 -23.59 2.05
C ARG A 3 -80.49 -23.74 2.06
N LYS A 4 -80.06 -24.50 3.00
CA LYS A 4 -78.90 -25.37 3.12
C LYS A 4 -78.56 -26.13 1.83
N LYS A 5 -77.28 -26.29 1.50
CA LYS A 5 -76.75 -27.60 1.08
C LYS A 5 -75.21 -27.65 1.25
N ASN A 6 -74.82 -28.71 1.93
CA ASN A 6 -73.50 -29.22 2.18
C ASN A 6 -72.88 -29.81 0.90
N GLY A 7 -71.58 -29.85 0.83
CA GLY A 7 -70.86 -30.65 -0.17
C GLY A 7 -69.34 -30.60 0.03
N ILE A 8 -68.88 -31.51 0.84
CA ILE A 8 -67.79 -32.48 0.63
C ILE A 8 -66.35 -31.93 0.38
N VAL A 9 -65.59 -32.01 1.43
CA VAL A 9 -64.24 -32.59 1.58
C VAL A 9 -63.52 -33.02 0.28
N GLY A 10 -62.50 -32.36 -0.02
CA GLY A 10 -61.48 -32.83 -0.96
C GLY A 10 -60.07 -32.42 -0.42
N ILE A 11 -59.53 -33.34 0.37
CA ILE A 11 -58.14 -33.27 0.81
C ILE A 11 -57.27 -33.55 -0.41
N LEU A 12 -56.62 -32.53 -0.98
CA LEU A 12 -55.54 -32.71 -1.95
C LEU A 12 -54.22 -32.39 -1.25
N LEU A 13 -53.58 -33.48 -0.86
CA LEU A 13 -52.24 -33.48 -0.30
C LEU A 13 -51.25 -33.08 -1.40
N LEU A 14 -50.93 -31.79 -1.50
CA LEU A 14 -49.90 -31.34 -2.44
C LEU A 14 -48.54 -31.47 -1.74
N LEU A 15 -47.84 -32.54 -2.12
CA LEU A 15 -46.49 -32.85 -1.71
C LEU A 15 -45.53 -31.77 -2.26
N CYS A 16 -45.22 -30.76 -1.42
CA CYS A 16 -44.24 -29.73 -1.77
C CYS A 16 -42.83 -30.32 -1.60
N VAL A 17 -42.27 -30.83 -2.70
CA VAL A 17 -40.86 -31.21 -2.76
C VAL A 17 -40.02 -29.94 -2.74
N CYS A 18 -39.54 -29.56 -1.57
CA CYS A 18 -38.50 -28.54 -1.43
C CYS A 18 -37.19 -29.08 -2.02
N LEU A 19 -36.94 -28.76 -3.27
CA LEU A 19 -35.56 -28.85 -3.82
C LEU A 19 -34.74 -27.78 -3.10
N SER A 20 -34.02 -28.19 -2.06
CA SER A 20 -32.92 -27.42 -1.48
C SER A 20 -31.83 -27.35 -2.53
N ALA A 21 -31.87 -26.33 -3.38
CA ALA A 21 -30.70 -25.95 -4.15
C ALA A 21 -29.69 -25.40 -3.16
N CYS A 22 -28.75 -26.24 -2.73
CA CYS A 22 -27.46 -25.78 -2.17
C CYS A 22 -26.76 -24.99 -3.28
N GLY A 23 -27.06 -23.69 -3.34
CA GLY A 23 -26.19 -22.76 -4.05
C GLY A 23 -24.89 -22.71 -3.28
N THR A 24 -23.87 -23.36 -3.80
CA THR A 24 -22.48 -23.09 -3.43
C THR A 24 -22.28 -21.60 -3.63
N PRO A 25 -21.84 -20.82 -2.60
CA PRO A 25 -21.45 -19.45 -2.85
C PRO A 25 -20.37 -19.53 -3.91
N ALA A 26 -20.60 -18.87 -5.04
CA ALA A 26 -19.55 -18.66 -6.02
C ALA A 26 -18.45 -17.93 -5.28
N SER A 27 -17.35 -18.63 -5.00
CA SER A 27 -16.11 -18.02 -4.58
C SER A 27 -15.77 -17.03 -5.67
N THR A 28 -15.89 -15.75 -5.38
CA THR A 28 -15.19 -14.72 -6.16
C THR A 28 -13.76 -15.25 -6.30
N PRO A 29 -13.15 -15.30 -7.50
CA PRO A 29 -11.74 -15.63 -7.60
C PRO A 29 -11.02 -14.64 -6.68
N GLU A 30 -10.48 -15.12 -5.55
CA GLU A 30 -9.45 -14.40 -4.84
C GLU A 30 -8.37 -14.17 -5.90
N GLN A 31 -8.19 -12.91 -6.28
CA GLN A 31 -7.02 -12.55 -7.05
C GLN A 31 -5.86 -13.02 -6.20
N GLU A 32 -5.15 -14.04 -6.70
CA GLU A 32 -3.90 -14.51 -6.11
C GLU A 32 -2.94 -13.33 -6.18
N GLY A 33 -2.93 -12.53 -5.12
CA GLY A 33 -2.05 -11.39 -4.94
C GLY A 33 -1.00 -11.73 -3.92
N HIS A 34 0.14 -11.07 -4.02
CA HIS A 34 1.19 -11.12 -3.03
C HIS A 34 0.80 -10.29 -1.81
N GLN A 35 1.22 -10.71 -0.62
CA GLN A 35 1.19 -9.88 0.58
C GLN A 35 2.54 -9.19 0.72
N ALA A 36 2.56 -7.88 0.88
CA ALA A 36 3.76 -7.10 1.15
C ALA A 36 3.51 -6.17 2.34
N THR A 37 4.57 -5.66 2.94
CA THR A 37 4.49 -4.59 3.93
C THR A 37 4.93 -3.29 3.27
N LEU A 38 4.11 -2.25 3.39
CA LEU A 38 4.43 -0.91 2.88
C LEU A 38 4.52 0.09 4.03
N SER A 39 5.51 0.98 3.97
CA SER A 39 5.61 2.16 4.83
C SER A 39 6.10 3.37 4.06
N VAL A 40 5.71 4.58 4.51
CA VAL A 40 6.19 5.86 3.97
C VAL A 40 6.55 6.80 5.12
N THR A 41 7.81 7.20 5.20
CA THR A 41 8.32 8.05 6.28
C THR A 41 9.16 9.22 5.76
N CYS A 42 9.23 10.29 6.54
CA CYS A 42 10.10 11.44 6.29
C CYS A 42 10.81 11.88 7.58
N GLU A 43 11.21 10.92 8.42
CA GLU A 43 11.82 11.18 9.72
C GLU A 43 13.11 12.01 9.60
N ASP A 44 13.92 11.75 8.58
CA ASP A 44 15.14 12.50 8.30
C ASP A 44 14.84 13.99 8.04
N ALA A 45 13.80 14.28 7.24
CA ALA A 45 13.36 15.66 7.02
C ALA A 45 12.91 16.35 8.32
N MET A 46 12.23 15.62 9.22
CA MET A 46 11.81 16.18 10.50
C MET A 46 13.00 16.58 11.40
N GLY A 47 14.14 15.90 11.26
CA GLY A 47 15.39 16.21 11.97
C GLY A 47 16.19 17.34 11.32
N SER A 48 15.94 17.67 10.06
CA SER A 48 16.77 18.60 9.29
C SER A 48 16.53 20.07 9.65
N GLU A 49 17.59 20.83 9.86
CA GLU A 49 17.51 22.29 10.04
C GLU A 49 17.14 23.03 8.73
N LEU A 50 17.28 22.36 7.59
CA LEU A 50 16.97 22.93 6.28
C LEU A 50 15.47 22.88 5.96
N LEU A 51 14.69 22.03 6.65
CA LEU A 51 13.24 21.98 6.46
C LEU A 51 12.59 23.23 7.06
N SER A 52 11.80 23.94 6.27
CA SER A 52 11.08 25.13 6.77
C SER A 52 10.08 24.78 7.88
N ASP A 53 9.86 25.68 8.82
CA ASP A 53 8.89 25.49 9.91
C ASP A 53 7.48 25.22 9.37
N ALA A 54 7.09 25.93 8.30
CA ALA A 54 5.77 25.74 7.68
C ALA A 54 5.57 24.32 7.11
N LEU A 55 6.60 23.72 6.51
CA LEU A 55 6.55 22.34 6.05
C LEU A 55 6.56 21.36 7.24
N ARG A 56 7.38 21.63 8.26
CA ARG A 56 7.43 20.83 9.48
C ARG A 56 6.06 20.76 10.18
N GLU A 57 5.34 21.87 10.25
CA GLU A 57 3.98 21.93 10.82
C GLU A 57 2.93 21.22 9.94
N ALA A 58 3.16 21.15 8.63
CA ALA A 58 2.26 20.49 7.67
C ALA A 58 2.46 18.97 7.58
N LEU A 59 3.55 18.44 8.12
CA LEU A 59 3.86 17.02 8.14
C LEU A 59 3.32 16.36 9.42
N PRO A 60 3.03 15.06 9.38
CA PRO A 60 2.64 14.32 10.58
C PRO A 60 3.75 14.34 11.64
N GLU A 61 3.35 14.39 12.92
CA GLU A 61 4.29 14.25 14.03
C GLU A 61 5.09 12.96 13.90
N GLY A 62 6.43 13.06 14.04
CA GLY A 62 7.34 11.93 13.85
C GLY A 62 7.61 11.56 12.39
N GLY A 63 7.04 12.28 11.41
CA GLY A 63 7.35 12.07 9.99
C GLY A 63 6.78 10.78 9.38
N VAL A 64 5.79 10.13 10.00
CA VAL A 64 5.16 8.92 9.46
C VAL A 64 3.94 9.30 8.62
N LEU A 65 4.08 9.26 7.28
CA LEU A 65 2.97 9.54 6.36
C LEU A 65 2.06 8.32 6.18
N TYR A 66 2.64 7.13 6.17
CA TYR A 66 1.94 5.85 6.05
C TYR A 66 2.65 4.83 6.95
N ALA A 67 1.99 4.45 8.02
CA ALA A 67 2.56 3.49 8.99
C ALA A 67 2.73 2.12 8.33
N ALA A 68 3.78 1.40 8.72
CA ALA A 68 4.03 0.06 8.21
C ALA A 68 2.82 -0.85 8.42
N GLN A 69 2.26 -1.35 7.33
CA GLN A 69 1.13 -2.28 7.35
C GLN A 69 1.17 -3.25 6.17
N THR A 70 0.55 -4.41 6.36
CA THR A 70 0.43 -5.41 5.31
C THR A 70 -0.62 -4.96 4.30
N VAL A 71 -0.24 -5.00 3.03
CA VAL A 71 -1.07 -4.66 1.87
C VAL A 71 -1.04 -5.81 0.86
N SER A 72 -2.12 -5.97 0.11
CA SER A 72 -2.15 -6.95 -0.98
C SER A 72 -1.65 -6.29 -2.26
N ALA A 73 -0.75 -6.94 -2.98
CA ALA A 73 -0.31 -6.55 -4.31
C ALA A 73 -0.84 -7.53 -5.36
N SER A 74 -1.29 -7.05 -6.50
CA SER A 74 -1.68 -7.89 -7.63
C SER A 74 -0.45 -8.54 -8.27
N GLU A 75 -0.63 -9.69 -8.94
CA GLU A 75 0.46 -10.29 -9.69
C GLU A 75 1.02 -9.31 -10.74
N GLY A 76 2.33 -9.08 -10.70
CA GLY A 76 3.04 -8.15 -11.59
C GLY A 76 2.92 -6.67 -11.20
N GLU A 77 2.21 -6.32 -10.12
CA GLU A 77 2.13 -4.94 -9.64
C GLU A 77 3.53 -4.44 -9.23
N THR A 78 3.88 -3.25 -9.66
CA THR A 78 5.17 -2.63 -9.33
C THR A 78 5.10 -1.86 -8.01
N VAL A 79 6.26 -1.59 -7.41
CA VAL A 79 6.39 -0.78 -6.19
C VAL A 79 5.75 0.60 -6.35
N LEU A 80 5.87 1.21 -7.55
CA LEU A 80 5.27 2.50 -7.83
C LEU A 80 3.73 2.43 -7.97
N GLU A 81 3.22 1.37 -8.59
CA GLU A 81 1.78 1.15 -8.73
C GLU A 81 1.15 0.87 -7.36
N LEU A 82 1.79 0.03 -6.54
CA LEU A 82 1.38 -0.24 -5.16
C LEU A 82 1.35 1.06 -4.34
N LEU A 83 2.43 1.85 -4.33
CA LEU A 83 2.46 3.15 -3.67
C LEU A 83 1.31 4.05 -4.14
N SER A 84 1.14 4.17 -5.46
CA SER A 84 0.12 5.04 -6.06
C SER A 84 -1.29 4.65 -5.65
N ARG A 85 -1.56 3.36 -5.54
CA ARG A 85 -2.84 2.83 -5.10
C ARG A 85 -3.10 3.12 -3.62
N GLU A 86 -2.12 2.83 -2.76
CA GLU A 86 -2.26 3.04 -1.32
C GLU A 86 -2.38 4.53 -0.96
N MET A 87 -1.55 5.39 -1.55
CA MET A 87 -1.64 6.84 -1.33
C MET A 87 -3.01 7.39 -1.74
N ARG A 88 -3.58 6.90 -2.84
CA ARG A 88 -4.93 7.28 -3.27
C ARG A 88 -6.01 6.80 -2.29
N LEU A 89 -5.89 5.59 -1.74
CA LEU A 89 -6.85 5.05 -0.78
C LEU A 89 -6.86 5.87 0.52
N GLU A 90 -5.69 6.31 0.96
CA GLU A 90 -5.52 7.14 2.17
C GLU A 90 -5.72 8.65 1.92
N ASN A 91 -6.01 9.06 0.68
CA ASN A 91 -6.11 10.46 0.27
C ASN A 91 -4.82 11.25 0.54
N ILE A 92 -3.67 10.60 0.46
CA ILE A 92 -2.35 11.25 0.54
C ILE A 92 -1.95 11.68 -0.87
N PRO A 93 -1.72 12.97 -1.13
CA PRO A 93 -1.26 13.45 -2.43
C PRO A 93 0.04 12.76 -2.86
N LEU A 94 0.12 12.34 -4.11
CA LEU A 94 1.31 11.75 -4.70
C LEU A 94 1.59 12.44 -6.04
N ASP A 95 2.80 12.95 -6.22
CA ASP A 95 3.28 13.54 -7.47
C ASP A 95 4.37 12.65 -8.07
N VAL A 96 4.11 12.13 -9.27
CA VAL A 96 5.02 11.26 -10.03
C VAL A 96 5.29 11.88 -11.38
N GLY A 97 6.55 12.05 -11.73
CA GLY A 97 6.97 12.51 -13.05
C GLY A 97 8.13 11.66 -13.58
N ASP A 98 8.03 11.24 -14.85
CA ASP A 98 9.05 10.46 -15.54
C ASP A 98 9.44 9.15 -14.82
N GLY A 99 8.46 8.51 -14.14
CA GLY A 99 8.66 7.28 -13.35
C GLY A 99 9.34 7.49 -12.00
N TYR A 100 9.51 8.73 -11.58
CA TYR A 100 10.15 9.15 -10.33
C TYR A 100 9.13 9.84 -9.41
N VAL A 101 9.19 9.55 -8.11
CA VAL A 101 8.33 10.19 -7.09
C VAL A 101 8.93 11.54 -6.71
N LYS A 102 8.24 12.62 -7.09
CA LYS A 102 8.63 14.00 -6.81
C LYS A 102 8.12 14.49 -5.46
N GLY A 103 6.96 13.99 -5.01
CA GLY A 103 6.36 14.42 -3.76
C GLY A 103 5.37 13.41 -3.21
N ILE A 104 5.35 13.27 -1.88
CA ILE A 104 4.33 12.52 -1.13
C ILE A 104 3.80 13.43 -0.03
N GLY A 105 2.47 13.58 0.05
CA GLY A 105 1.86 14.53 0.96
C GLY A 105 2.26 15.97 0.61
N SER A 106 2.75 16.69 1.60
CA SER A 106 3.22 18.09 1.44
C SER A 106 4.73 18.17 1.17
N LEU A 107 5.45 17.05 1.15
CA LEU A 107 6.91 17.02 1.06
C LEU A 107 7.39 16.65 -0.34
N TYR A 108 8.08 17.60 -0.97
CA TYR A 108 8.61 17.48 -2.32
C TYR A 108 10.14 17.36 -2.33
N GLU A 109 10.67 16.81 -3.41
CA GLU A 109 12.11 16.85 -3.69
C GLU A 109 12.66 18.28 -3.53
N GLY A 110 13.87 18.42 -3.04
CA GLY A 110 14.49 19.71 -2.81
C GLY A 110 14.06 20.45 -1.52
N ALA A 111 13.17 19.90 -0.71
CA ALA A 111 12.66 20.59 0.49
C ALA A 111 13.71 20.77 1.59
N CYS A 112 14.71 19.92 1.66
CA CYS A 112 15.86 19.99 2.59
C CYS A 112 17.18 20.31 1.88
N GLY A 113 17.14 20.89 0.66
CA GLY A 113 18.32 21.14 -0.16
C GLY A 113 18.27 20.43 -1.50
N GLU A 114 19.12 20.84 -2.44
CA GLU A 114 19.05 20.43 -3.86
C GLU A 114 19.16 18.91 -4.09
N VAL A 115 19.78 18.18 -3.18
CA VAL A 115 20.00 16.72 -3.28
C VAL A 115 19.11 15.93 -2.32
N SER A 116 18.01 16.54 -1.87
CA SER A 116 17.02 15.87 -1.04
C SER A 116 15.84 15.33 -1.86
N GLY A 117 15.26 14.21 -1.44
CA GLY A 117 14.12 13.61 -2.18
C GLY A 117 13.67 12.28 -1.62
N TRP A 118 12.72 11.68 -2.35
CA TRP A 118 12.13 10.40 -2.03
C TRP A 118 12.91 9.24 -2.64
N LEU A 119 13.17 8.24 -1.82
CA LEU A 119 13.80 6.98 -2.21
C LEU A 119 12.99 5.81 -1.67
N PHE A 120 13.27 4.61 -2.17
CA PHE A 120 12.67 3.40 -1.65
C PHE A 120 13.71 2.28 -1.51
N ARG A 121 13.41 1.35 -0.63
CA ARG A 121 14.14 0.09 -0.48
C ARG A 121 13.15 -1.07 -0.38
N VAL A 122 13.61 -2.23 -0.79
CA VAL A 122 12.88 -3.48 -0.67
C VAL A 122 13.75 -4.44 0.15
N ASN A 123 13.20 -4.97 1.23
CA ASN A 123 13.91 -5.86 2.16
C ASN A 123 15.21 -5.26 2.72
N GLY A 124 15.22 -3.95 2.93
CA GLY A 124 16.35 -3.20 3.46
C GLY A 124 17.41 -2.81 2.42
N GLU A 125 17.29 -3.22 1.16
CA GLU A 125 18.22 -2.92 0.08
C GLU A 125 17.62 -1.95 -0.95
N MET A 126 18.43 -1.08 -1.51
CA MET A 126 18.01 -0.20 -2.61
C MET A 126 18.08 -0.98 -3.93
N PRO A 127 16.94 -1.18 -4.63
CA PRO A 127 16.95 -1.86 -5.92
C PRO A 127 17.77 -1.12 -6.96
N SER A 128 18.38 -1.86 -7.90
CA SER A 128 19.11 -1.28 -9.03
C SER A 128 18.20 -0.79 -10.16
N VAL A 129 16.89 -0.92 -10.01
CA VAL A 129 15.85 -0.49 -10.95
C VAL A 129 14.94 0.54 -10.30
N GLY A 130 14.26 1.36 -11.10
CA GLY A 130 13.26 2.29 -10.62
C GLY A 130 12.02 1.60 -10.05
N ALA A 131 11.24 2.33 -9.23
CA ALA A 131 10.04 1.78 -8.61
C ALA A 131 8.97 1.31 -9.61
N GLY A 132 8.96 1.89 -10.82
CA GLY A 132 8.07 1.47 -11.90
C GLY A 132 8.46 0.17 -12.59
N ASP A 133 9.70 -0.30 -12.39
CA ASP A 133 10.22 -1.55 -12.94
C ASP A 133 10.47 -2.62 -11.86
N CYS A 134 10.31 -2.26 -10.59
CA CYS A 134 10.47 -3.15 -9.45
C CYS A 134 9.14 -3.84 -9.13
N VAL A 135 9.02 -5.11 -9.47
CA VAL A 135 7.79 -5.91 -9.25
C VAL A 135 7.78 -6.43 -7.81
N VAL A 136 6.65 -6.20 -7.12
CA VAL A 136 6.42 -6.65 -5.74
C VAL A 136 6.35 -8.18 -5.68
N GLN A 137 7.00 -8.76 -4.67
CA GLN A 137 7.00 -10.20 -4.41
C GLN A 137 6.30 -10.51 -3.08
N GLU A 138 5.92 -11.77 -2.90
CA GLU A 138 5.34 -12.23 -1.65
C GLU A 138 6.29 -12.02 -0.47
N GLY A 139 5.80 -11.34 0.56
CA GLY A 139 6.53 -11.06 1.79
C GLY A 139 7.48 -9.86 1.72
N ASP A 140 7.51 -9.09 0.63
CA ASP A 140 8.37 -7.93 0.52
C ASP A 140 8.09 -6.89 1.62
N LEU A 141 9.16 -6.33 2.17
CA LEU A 141 9.16 -5.15 3.01
C LEU A 141 9.56 -3.94 2.17
N ILE A 142 8.59 -3.10 1.83
CA ILE A 142 8.76 -1.92 0.98
C ILE A 142 8.71 -0.67 1.84
N GLU A 143 9.80 0.08 1.84
CA GLU A 143 9.94 1.28 2.65
C GLU A 143 10.25 2.47 1.75
N TRP A 144 9.34 3.43 1.69
CA TRP A 144 9.60 4.73 1.09
C TRP A 144 10.06 5.68 2.19
N PHE A 145 11.15 6.39 1.91
CA PHE A 145 11.72 7.31 2.88
C PHE A 145 12.23 8.57 2.18
N TYR A 146 12.15 9.67 2.89
CA TYR A 146 12.72 10.94 2.44
C TYR A 146 14.12 11.09 3.01
N ILE A 147 15.08 11.51 2.18
CA ILE A 147 16.43 11.80 2.61
C ILE A 147 16.78 13.24 2.33
N CYS A 148 17.47 13.90 3.27
CA CYS A 148 17.90 15.28 3.14
C CYS A 148 19.23 15.43 2.40
N ASP A 149 20.13 14.46 2.47
CA ASP A 149 21.37 14.43 1.68
C ASP A 149 21.64 13.05 1.08
N MET A 150 21.33 12.89 -0.22
CA MET A 150 21.57 11.65 -0.95
C MET A 150 23.07 11.26 -0.99
N ASN A 151 24.00 12.22 -0.80
CA ASN A 151 25.43 11.91 -0.81
C ASN A 151 25.83 11.08 0.43
N GLU A 152 25.12 11.21 1.55
CA GLU A 152 25.37 10.40 2.75
C GLU A 152 25.12 8.91 2.49
N LEU A 153 24.06 8.56 1.75
CA LEU A 153 23.76 7.17 1.37
C LEU A 153 24.88 6.54 0.53
N PHE A 154 25.39 7.30 -0.42
CA PHE A 154 26.46 6.79 -1.28
C PHE A 154 27.82 6.74 -0.55
N ALA A 155 28.02 7.59 0.45
CA ALA A 155 29.23 7.55 1.29
C ALA A 155 29.24 6.31 2.20
N GLU A 156 28.09 5.93 2.76
CA GLU A 156 27.95 4.75 3.62
C GLU A 156 28.13 3.44 2.83
N SER A 157 27.60 3.37 1.60
CA SER A 157 27.77 2.21 0.72
C SER A 157 29.21 2.04 0.21
N ALA A 158 30.01 3.10 0.21
CA ALA A 158 31.43 3.09 -0.19
C ALA A 158 32.41 2.77 0.97
N ALA A 159 31.90 2.71 2.21
CA ALA A 159 32.73 2.34 3.35
C ALA A 159 33.11 0.85 3.29
N PRO A 160 34.42 0.48 3.34
CA PRO A 160 34.78 -0.92 3.34
C PRO A 160 34.22 -1.59 4.59
N ALA A 161 33.54 -2.73 4.39
CA ALA A 161 33.03 -3.55 5.50
C ALA A 161 34.17 -3.73 6.52
N SER A 162 33.96 -3.22 7.74
CA SER A 162 34.97 -3.33 8.82
C SER A 162 35.29 -4.81 9.01
N ALA A 163 36.57 -5.15 8.82
CA ALA A 163 37.06 -6.49 9.03
C ALA A 163 36.74 -6.95 10.46
N PRO A 164 36.33 -8.22 10.67
CA PRO A 164 36.08 -8.72 12.01
C PRO A 164 37.37 -8.60 12.82
N ALA A 165 37.24 -8.02 14.00
CA ALA A 165 38.33 -7.94 14.96
C ALA A 165 38.80 -9.36 15.30
N ALA A 166 40.10 -9.63 15.14
CA ALA A 166 40.78 -10.88 15.46
C ALA A 166 40.84 -11.11 16.98
#